data_16611bdf428f3db6cc44cac24f90a2d4
#
_entry.id   16611bdf428f3db6cc44cac24f90a2d4
#
_cell.length_a   1.000
_cell.length_b   1.000
_cell.length_c   1.000
_cell.angle_alpha   90.00
_cell.angle_beta   90.00
_cell.angle_gamma   90.00
#
_symmetry.space_group_name_H-M   'P 1'
#
loop_
_entity.id
_entity.type
_entity.pdbx_description
1 polymer ?
#
loop_
_entity_poly.entity_id
_entity_poly.type
_entity_poly.pdbx_seq_one_letter_code
_entity_poly.pdbx_strand_id
1 'polypeptide(L)'
;VLPLELTELNYSVKGDGALLSLRLGMTADGHLGEVDVRRLRLHLAGERYVSQMLYLSLLRHLDGVQLIALDAQDKPFTDAQGLPLPPLTLEASKVEPVGFAEDEALIPYPLNTFRGYRHLQEYFAFQE
;
A
#
# COMPACT_ATOMS: atom_id res chain seq x y z
N VAL A 1 -11.28 -8.55 5.81
CA VAL A 1 -10.20 -7.78 6.46
C VAL A 1 -8.95 -8.65 6.49
N LEU A 2 -7.87 -8.15 5.91
CA LEU A 2 -6.58 -8.86 5.94
C LEU A 2 -5.96 -8.74 7.34
N PRO A 3 -5.39 -9.82 7.90
CA PRO A 3 -4.74 -9.80 9.21
C PRO A 3 -3.34 -9.17 9.13
N LEU A 4 -3.26 -7.98 8.56
CA LEU A 4 -2.02 -7.23 8.35
C LEU A 4 -2.10 -5.87 9.03
N GLU A 5 -1.00 -5.43 9.61
CA GLU A 5 -0.85 -4.09 10.15
C GLU A 5 0.46 -3.45 9.65
N LEU A 6 0.43 -2.13 9.51
CA LEU A 6 1.62 -1.36 9.22
C LEU A 6 2.41 -1.17 10.52
N THR A 7 3.56 -1.81 10.63
CA THR A 7 4.41 -1.76 11.83
C THR A 7 5.50 -0.71 11.75
N GLU A 8 5.92 -0.33 10.56
CA GLU A 8 6.97 0.64 10.36
C GLU A 8 6.80 1.40 9.05
N LEU A 9 7.08 2.69 9.07
CA LEU A 9 7.08 3.56 7.92
C LEU A 9 8.36 4.41 7.94
N ASN A 10 9.19 4.29 6.91
CA ASN A 10 10.40 5.07 6.75
C ASN A 10 10.46 5.77 5.41
N TYR A 11 10.99 6.98 5.41
CA TYR A 11 11.23 7.76 4.22
C TYR A 11 12.69 8.22 4.17
N SER A 12 13.35 8.03 3.05
CA SER A 12 14.71 8.49 2.85
C SER A 12 14.90 9.05 1.44
N VAL A 13 15.75 10.07 1.33
CA VAL A 13 16.15 10.65 0.05
C VAL A 13 17.54 10.14 -0.29
N LYS A 14 17.69 9.59 -1.50
CA LYS A 14 18.97 9.11 -2.03
C LYS A 14 19.20 9.69 -3.42
N GLY A 15 20.24 10.50 -3.56
CA GLY A 15 20.56 11.13 -4.83
C GLY A 15 19.41 12.03 -5.30
N ASP A 16 18.92 11.77 -6.49
CA ASP A 16 17.79 12.45 -7.13
C ASP A 16 16.43 11.77 -6.89
N GLY A 17 16.42 10.68 -6.13
CA GLY A 17 15.22 9.89 -5.81
C GLY A 17 14.92 9.80 -4.33
N ALA A 18 13.80 9.19 -4.02
CA ALA A 18 13.34 8.92 -2.68
C ALA A 18 12.89 7.47 -2.53
N LEU A 19 13.06 6.93 -1.33
CA LEU A 19 12.61 5.61 -0.97
C LEU A 19 11.58 5.71 0.16
N LEU A 20 10.39 5.17 -0.07
CA LEU A 20 9.37 4.95 0.95
C LEU A 20 9.38 3.47 1.31
N SER A 21 9.68 3.17 2.56
CA SER A 21 9.69 1.81 3.10
C SER A 21 8.50 1.58 4.01
N LEU A 22 7.73 0.56 3.73
CA LEU A 22 6.62 0.10 4.56
C LEU A 22 6.95 -1.29 5.09
N ARG A 23 6.76 -1.51 6.39
CA ARG A 23 6.84 -2.84 6.98
C ARG A 23 5.44 -3.27 7.42
N LEU A 24 5.03 -4.42 6.93
CA LEU A 24 3.76 -5.02 7.28
C LEU A 24 4.00 -6.25 8.14
N GLY A 25 3.29 -6.34 9.25
CA GLY A 25 3.30 -7.50 10.14
C GLY A 25 1.95 -8.20 10.17
N MET A 26 1.96 -9.47 10.57
CA MET A 26 0.74 -10.22 10.83
C MET A 26 0.16 -9.80 12.18
N THR A 27 -1.16 -9.58 12.23
CA THR A 27 -1.88 -9.28 13.49
C THR A 27 -2.28 -10.52 14.27
N ALA A 28 -2.16 -11.69 13.65
CA ALA A 28 -2.48 -12.99 14.26
C ALA A 28 -1.31 -13.95 14.09
N ASP A 29 -1.30 -15.01 14.91
CA ASP A 29 -0.34 -16.09 14.74
C ASP A 29 -0.56 -16.77 13.39
N GLY A 30 0.51 -16.98 12.64
CA GLY A 30 0.47 -17.59 11.32
C GLY A 30 1.57 -17.07 10.40
N HIS A 31 1.55 -17.56 9.18
CA HIS A 31 2.50 -17.16 8.16
C HIS A 31 1.79 -16.41 7.04
N LEU A 32 2.45 -15.39 6.50
CA LEU A 32 1.92 -14.61 5.38
C LEU A 32 1.56 -15.49 4.17
N GLY A 33 2.27 -16.60 3.97
CA GLY A 33 1.95 -17.56 2.91
C GLY A 33 0.60 -18.27 3.05
N GLU A 34 -0.02 -18.22 4.22
CA GLU A 34 -1.36 -18.77 4.47
C GLU A 34 -2.47 -17.77 4.10
N VAL A 35 -2.10 -16.53 3.84
CA VAL A 35 -3.03 -15.45 3.49
C VAL A 35 -2.94 -15.16 2.00
N ASP A 36 -4.04 -15.29 1.27
CA ASP A 36 -4.11 -14.96 -0.15
C ASP A 36 -4.17 -13.44 -0.33
N VAL A 37 -3.01 -12.79 -0.31
CA VAL A 37 -2.89 -11.34 -0.53
C VAL A 37 -2.58 -11.10 -2.00
N ARG A 38 -3.63 -10.88 -2.79
CA ARG A 38 -3.50 -10.53 -4.22
C ARG A 38 -3.52 -9.03 -4.44
N ARG A 39 -4.18 -8.31 -3.55
CA ARG A 39 -4.33 -6.86 -3.59
C ARG A 39 -4.22 -6.30 -2.20
N LEU A 40 -3.45 -5.25 -2.06
CA LEU A 40 -3.33 -4.48 -0.83
C LEU A 40 -3.87 -3.07 -1.08
N ARG A 41 -4.89 -2.70 -0.32
CA ARG A 41 -5.46 -1.35 -0.37
C ARG A 41 -4.88 -0.54 0.79
N LEU A 42 -4.24 0.56 0.48
CA LEU A 42 -3.70 1.49 1.45
C LEU A 42 -4.50 2.79 1.47
N HIS A 43 -4.76 3.28 2.66
CA HIS A 43 -5.40 4.58 2.85
C HIS A 43 -4.36 5.62 3.25
N LEU A 44 -4.26 6.70 2.48
CA LEU A 44 -3.39 7.82 2.80
C LEU A 44 -4.10 8.76 3.77
N ALA A 45 -3.67 8.70 5.03
CA ALA A 45 -4.19 9.55 6.10
C ALA A 45 -3.16 10.61 6.49
N GLY A 46 -3.63 11.67 7.13
CA GLY A 46 -2.78 12.72 7.66
C GLY A 46 -3.14 14.11 7.12
N GLU A 47 -2.18 15.01 7.15
CA GLU A 47 -2.38 16.36 6.63
C GLU A 47 -2.72 16.33 5.15
N ARG A 48 -3.73 17.08 4.76
CA ARG A 48 -4.27 17.09 3.39
C ARG A 48 -3.21 17.33 2.32
N TYR A 49 -2.33 18.28 2.53
CA TYR A 49 -1.28 18.60 1.57
C TYR A 49 -0.31 17.42 1.39
N VAL A 50 0.13 16.83 2.48
CA VAL A 50 1.07 15.69 2.48
C VAL A 50 0.46 14.47 1.81
N SER A 51 -0.78 14.11 2.15
CA SER A 51 -1.48 12.98 1.55
C SER A 51 -1.72 13.16 0.05
N GLN A 52 -2.04 14.38 -0.39
CA GLN A 52 -2.19 14.69 -1.81
C GLN A 52 -0.86 14.59 -2.57
N MET A 53 0.21 15.12 -2.00
CA MET A 53 1.54 15.05 -2.64
C MET A 53 2.05 13.61 -2.71
N LEU A 54 1.81 12.82 -1.67
CA LEU A 54 2.16 11.40 -1.68
C LEU A 54 1.35 10.63 -2.73
N TYR A 55 0.05 10.86 -2.80
CA TYR A 55 -0.82 10.28 -3.82
C TYR A 55 -0.33 10.58 -5.24
N LEU A 56 -0.03 11.84 -5.51
CA LEU A 56 0.50 12.26 -6.80
C LEU A 56 1.85 11.60 -7.11
N SER A 57 2.74 11.53 -6.12
CA SER A 57 4.05 10.93 -6.27
C SER A 57 3.97 9.43 -6.58
N LEU A 58 3.11 8.70 -5.89
CA LEU A 58 2.90 7.27 -6.12
C LEU A 58 2.29 6.97 -7.49
N LEU A 59 1.40 7.83 -8.00
CA LEU A 59 0.76 7.61 -9.30
C LEU A 59 1.54 8.15 -10.50
N ARG A 60 2.42 9.11 -10.30
CA ARG A 60 3.10 9.82 -11.40
C ARG A 60 4.62 9.66 -11.42
N HIS A 61 5.22 9.44 -10.27
CA HIS A 61 6.67 9.48 -10.10
C HIS A 61 7.25 8.21 -9.48
N LEU A 62 6.46 7.15 -9.40
CA LEU A 62 6.92 5.86 -8.89
C LEU A 62 7.72 5.13 -9.96
N ASP A 63 8.94 4.74 -9.64
CA ASP A 63 9.77 3.93 -10.52
C ASP A 63 9.43 2.44 -10.44
N GLY A 64 9.07 1.95 -9.26
CA GLY A 64 8.67 0.57 -9.03
C GLY A 64 8.51 0.28 -7.56
N VAL A 65 8.07 -0.93 -7.26
CA VAL A 65 7.89 -1.44 -5.91
C VAL A 65 8.72 -2.71 -5.74
N GLN A 66 9.42 -2.82 -4.62
CA GLN A 66 10.13 -4.03 -4.24
C GLN A 66 9.47 -4.66 -3.02
N LEU A 67 9.19 -5.95 -3.10
CA LEU A 67 8.64 -6.74 -2.01
C LEU A 67 9.74 -7.66 -1.47
N ILE A 68 9.99 -7.58 -0.18
CA ILE A 68 10.97 -8.41 0.51
C ILE A 68 10.25 -9.18 1.61
N ALA A 69 10.26 -10.51 1.51
CA ALA A 69 9.75 -11.36 2.58
C ALA A 69 10.77 -11.44 3.71
N LEU A 70 10.29 -11.21 4.94
CA LEU A 70 11.10 -11.26 6.15
C LEU A 70 10.70 -12.45 7.01
N ASP A 71 11.69 -13.04 7.68
CA ASP A 71 11.48 -14.09 8.68
C ASP A 71 11.06 -13.53 10.05
N ALA A 72 10.88 -14.41 11.03
CA ALA A 72 10.50 -14.00 12.39
C ALA A 72 11.56 -13.15 13.11
N GLN A 73 12.77 -13.08 12.61
CA GLN A 73 13.88 -12.26 13.10
C GLN A 73 14.08 -10.98 12.29
N ASP A 74 13.11 -10.62 11.45
CA ASP A 74 13.15 -9.45 10.56
C ASP A 74 14.29 -9.47 9.54
N LYS A 75 14.72 -10.65 9.14
CA LYS A 75 15.76 -10.84 8.13
C LYS A 75 15.15 -11.40 6.83
N PRO A 76 15.67 -10.99 5.66
CA PRO A 76 15.26 -11.59 4.40
C PRO A 76 15.47 -13.11 4.41
N PHE A 77 14.53 -13.85 3.84
CA PHE A 77 14.70 -15.28 3.64
C PHE A 77 15.93 -15.56 2.76
N THR A 78 16.60 -16.67 3.06
CA THR A 78 17.81 -17.09 2.35
C THR A 78 17.52 -18.34 1.49
N ASP A 79 18.29 -18.50 0.43
CA ASP A 79 18.30 -19.72 -0.38
C ASP A 79 19.06 -20.88 0.30
N ALA A 80 19.19 -22.00 -0.38
CA ALA A 80 19.90 -23.17 0.12
C ALA A 80 21.41 -22.92 0.36
N GLN A 81 21.98 -21.88 -0.25
CA GLN A 81 23.36 -21.46 -0.10
C GLN A 81 23.54 -20.39 0.99
N GLY A 82 22.47 -20.00 1.67
CA GLY A 82 22.51 -18.96 2.70
C GLY A 82 22.55 -17.53 2.17
N LEU A 83 22.32 -17.31 0.87
CA LEU A 83 22.25 -15.98 0.28
C LEU A 83 20.82 -15.44 0.37
N PRO A 84 20.64 -14.13 0.62
CA PRO A 84 19.31 -13.52 0.63
C PRO A 84 18.57 -13.74 -0.69
N LEU A 85 17.29 -14.11 -0.61
CA LEU A 85 16.45 -14.19 -1.79
C LEU A 85 16.30 -12.79 -2.45
N PRO A 86 16.32 -12.72 -3.78
CA PRO A 86 16.12 -11.44 -4.45
C PRO A 86 14.72 -10.89 -4.16
N PRO A 87 14.57 -9.56 -4.02
CA PRO A 87 13.26 -8.96 -3.85
C PRO A 87 12.40 -9.18 -5.08
N LEU A 88 11.10 -9.38 -4.88
CA LEU A 88 10.14 -9.35 -5.97
C LEU A 88 9.92 -7.90 -6.41
N THR A 89 10.17 -7.62 -7.67
CA THR A 89 9.98 -6.27 -8.22
C THR A 89 8.66 -6.19 -8.96
N LEU A 90 7.86 -5.20 -8.63
CA LEU A 90 6.62 -4.86 -9.32
C LEU A 90 6.81 -3.55 -10.09
N GLU A 91 6.24 -3.51 -11.29
CA GLU A 91 6.21 -2.28 -12.09
C GLU A 91 5.31 -1.22 -11.43
N ALA A 92 5.63 0.05 -11.65
CA ALA A 92 4.84 1.17 -11.16
C ALA A 92 3.36 1.11 -11.60
N SER A 93 3.08 0.52 -12.76
CA SER A 93 1.72 0.31 -13.27
C SER A 93 0.84 -0.62 -12.42
N LYS A 94 1.43 -1.34 -11.48
CA LYS A 94 0.70 -2.18 -10.51
C LYS A 94 0.13 -1.39 -9.34
N VAL A 95 0.53 -0.14 -9.20
CA VAL A 95 -0.04 0.80 -8.22
C VAL A 95 -1.09 1.64 -8.93
N GLU A 96 -2.33 1.47 -8.52
CA GLU A 96 -3.49 2.07 -9.16
C GLU A 96 -4.33 2.87 -8.16
N PRO A 97 -4.95 3.98 -8.59
CA PRO A 97 -5.91 4.66 -7.74
C PRO A 97 -7.14 3.79 -7.53
N VAL A 98 -7.59 3.68 -6.29
CA VAL A 98 -8.82 2.95 -5.94
C VAL A 98 -9.96 3.94 -5.78
N GLY A 99 -10.97 3.81 -6.62
CA GLY A 99 -12.26 4.42 -6.33
C GLY A 99 -13.03 3.59 -5.30
N PHE A 100 -14.10 4.15 -4.79
CA PHE A 100 -15.08 3.38 -4.03
C PHE A 100 -16.18 2.91 -4.97
N ALA A 101 -16.57 1.65 -4.87
CA ALA A 101 -17.75 1.14 -5.54
C ALA A 101 -19.02 1.75 -4.94
N GLU A 102 -20.13 1.70 -5.67
CA GLU A 102 -21.39 2.29 -5.20
C GLU A 102 -21.90 1.66 -3.90
N ASP A 103 -21.63 0.37 -3.70
CA ASP A 103 -21.97 -0.38 -2.49
C ASP A 103 -21.07 -0.07 -1.29
N GLU A 104 -19.92 0.55 -1.52
CA GLU A 104 -19.03 1.03 -0.46
C GLU A 104 -19.39 2.44 0.04
N ALA A 105 -20.37 3.09 -0.55
CA ALA A 105 -20.82 4.40 -0.12
C ALA A 105 -21.47 4.33 1.27
N LEU A 106 -21.08 5.23 2.18
CA LEU A 106 -21.67 5.32 3.52
C LEU A 106 -23.16 5.68 3.50
N ILE A 107 -23.61 6.30 2.43
CA ILE A 107 -25.00 6.76 2.25
C ILE A 107 -25.47 6.24 0.89
N PRO A 108 -26.62 5.52 0.84
CA PRO A 108 -27.17 5.05 -0.42
C PRO A 108 -27.39 6.20 -1.40
N TYR A 109 -26.89 6.02 -2.61
CA TYR A 109 -26.96 7.03 -3.63
C TYR A 109 -28.19 6.78 -4.54
N PRO A 110 -29.16 7.72 -4.58
CA PRO A 110 -29.36 8.30 -5.91
C PRO A 110 -29.47 9.84 -5.92
N LEU A 111 -29.25 10.51 -4.80
CA LEU A 111 -29.47 11.95 -4.74
C LEU A 111 -28.19 12.73 -5.09
N ASN A 112 -28.31 13.65 -6.03
CA ASN A 112 -27.21 14.53 -6.46
C ASN A 112 -26.53 15.29 -5.29
N THR A 113 -27.25 15.47 -4.20
CA THR A 113 -26.79 16.15 -2.98
C THR A 113 -25.60 15.42 -2.31
N PHE A 114 -25.47 14.12 -2.51
CA PHE A 114 -24.43 13.31 -1.85
C PHE A 114 -23.22 13.01 -2.76
N ARG A 115 -23.18 13.53 -3.97
CA ARG A 115 -22.02 13.40 -4.88
C ARG A 115 -20.73 13.92 -4.25
N GLY A 116 -20.80 14.98 -3.46
CA GLY A 116 -19.66 15.54 -2.78
C GLY A 116 -19.05 14.59 -1.75
N TYR A 117 -19.86 13.84 -1.02
CA TYR A 117 -19.37 12.85 -0.04
C TYR A 117 -18.71 11.64 -0.72
N ARG A 118 -19.28 11.17 -1.80
CA ARG A 118 -18.68 10.10 -2.60
C ARG A 118 -17.32 10.54 -3.16
N HIS A 119 -17.24 11.74 -3.70
CA HIS A 119 -16.01 12.29 -4.24
C HIS A 119 -14.92 12.47 -3.19
N LEU A 120 -15.27 12.84 -1.96
CA LEU A 120 -14.35 12.91 -0.84
C LEU A 120 -13.83 11.52 -0.43
N GLN A 121 -14.66 10.48 -0.52
CA GLN A 121 -14.23 9.11 -0.24
C GLN A 121 -13.27 8.59 -1.31
N GLU A 122 -13.53 8.83 -2.58
CA GLU A 122 -12.67 8.44 -3.70
C GLU A 122 -11.29 9.11 -3.67
N TYR A 123 -11.20 10.23 -3.00
CA TYR A 123 -9.99 11.06 -2.98
C TYR A 123 -8.86 10.51 -2.12
N PHE A 124 -9.14 9.65 -1.16
CA PHE A 124 -8.19 9.18 -0.16
C PHE A 124 -7.81 7.70 -0.28
N ALA A 125 -8.28 7.02 -1.30
CA ALA A 125 -7.99 5.61 -1.45
C ALA A 125 -7.28 5.31 -2.76
N PHE A 126 -6.30 4.41 -2.72
CA PHE A 126 -5.68 3.82 -3.90
C PHE A 126 -5.39 2.34 -3.67
N GLN A 127 -5.17 1.63 -4.74
CA GLN A 127 -4.96 0.19 -4.76
C GLN A 127 -3.58 -0.12 -5.35
N GLU A 128 -2.87 -1.04 -4.72
CA GLU A 128 -1.65 -1.63 -5.20
C GLU A 128 -1.89 -2.94 -5.96
#